data_eb247ba4310684e6b80c7191d7377d3f
#
_entry.id   eb247ba4310684e6b80c7191d7377d3f
#
_cell.length_a   1.000
_cell.length_b   1.000
_cell.length_c   1.000
_cell.angle_alpha   90.00
_cell.angle_beta   90.00
_cell.angle_gamma   90.00
#
_symmetry.space_group_name_H-M   'P 1'
#
loop_
_entity.id
_entity.type
_entity.pdbx_description
1 polymer ?
#
loop_
_entity_poly.entity_id
_entity_poly.type
_entity_poly.pdbx_seq_one_letter_code
_entity_poly.pdbx_strand_id
1 'polypeptide(L)'
;MTTPRAGLGAALALLPSAALAHGNAFTGEGAHAPIWLSQGLFAAAWLGYGFGAMRRRPTFAGRALFHTAMLVAGLALFGPFDDWAESSTALHMVQHMLLILVVAPLAVLARPLAQWRAAFGPAADAVWRPLLRLTRHPGACALLHAAAIWIWHAPGPYMAAVFDNWLHVAEHLSFLLTGWLFWWSVLRGGRQGTLAAASALLFTAMHTGALGALLTFSGRPLYWRESRELWDQQLAGLVMWVPGGFAYLLAAAWAAHRWLAARQHEDDAASRGLPDAPLPPRQETHP
;
A
#
# COMPACT_ATOMS: atom_id res chain seq x y z
N MET A 1 -16.38 -24.32 29.40
CA MET A 1 -16.56 -23.00 28.77
C MET A 1 -15.40 -22.12 29.19
N THR A 2 -14.32 -22.18 28.48
CA THR A 2 -13.08 -21.43 28.77
C THR A 2 -12.87 -20.39 27.69
N THR A 3 -12.91 -19.12 28.07
CA THR A 3 -12.69 -17.97 27.22
C THR A 3 -11.19 -17.79 26.92
N PRO A 4 -10.78 -17.56 25.67
CA PRO A 4 -9.39 -17.22 25.39
C PRO A 4 -9.17 -15.70 25.63
N ARG A 5 -8.54 -15.37 26.74
CA ARG A 5 -8.06 -14.01 27.08
C ARG A 5 -6.66 -13.70 26.54
N ALA A 6 -6.14 -14.47 25.59
CA ALA A 6 -4.72 -14.41 25.20
C ALA A 6 -4.35 -13.33 24.14
N GLY A 7 -5.29 -12.54 23.64
CA GLY A 7 -5.01 -11.62 22.52
C GLY A 7 -4.61 -10.19 22.90
N LEU A 8 -4.88 -9.73 24.11
CA LEU A 8 -4.60 -8.34 24.52
C LEU A 8 -3.20 -8.15 25.12
N GLY A 9 -2.62 -9.19 25.69
CA GLY A 9 -1.32 -9.11 26.36
C GLY A 9 -0.13 -8.95 25.41
N ALA A 10 -0.22 -9.51 24.20
CA ALA A 10 0.88 -9.44 23.24
C ALA A 10 0.99 -8.09 22.52
N ALA A 11 -0.11 -7.37 22.35
CA ALA A 11 -0.11 -6.05 21.73
C ALA A 11 0.49 -4.94 22.62
N LEU A 12 0.41 -5.10 23.95
CA LEU A 12 0.96 -4.15 24.91
C LEU A 12 2.46 -4.34 25.16
N ALA A 13 3.00 -5.53 24.90
CA ALA A 13 4.41 -5.85 25.15
C ALA A 13 5.38 -5.31 24.08
N LEU A 14 4.88 -4.89 22.91
CA LEU A 14 5.71 -4.35 21.81
C LEU A 14 5.88 -2.81 21.86
N LEU A 15 5.28 -2.13 22.82
CA LEU A 15 5.28 -0.67 22.86
C LEU A 15 6.45 0.04 23.54
N PRO A 16 7.30 -0.53 24.43
CA PRO A 16 8.09 0.35 25.24
C PRO A 16 9.59 0.41 25.02
N SER A 17 10.22 -0.44 24.24
CA SER A 17 11.70 -0.49 24.22
C SER A 17 12.36 0.38 23.13
N ALA A 18 11.68 0.65 22.04
CA ALA A 18 12.23 1.43 20.93
C ALA A 18 12.17 2.96 21.17
N ALA A 19 11.29 3.42 22.06
CA ALA A 19 11.11 4.84 22.35
C ALA A 19 12.31 5.49 23.10
N LEU A 20 13.28 4.71 23.56
CA LEU A 20 14.44 5.20 24.31
C LEU A 20 15.75 5.21 23.48
N ALA A 21 15.74 4.67 22.26
CA ALA A 21 16.94 4.54 21.42
C ALA A 21 17.23 5.79 20.56
N HIS A 22 16.25 6.68 20.36
CA HIS A 22 16.45 7.91 19.58
C HIS A 22 17.12 9.02 20.41
N GLY A 23 18.29 8.72 20.92
CA GLY A 23 19.14 9.66 21.67
C GLY A 23 20.14 10.34 20.76
N ASN A 24 19.73 11.04 19.70
CA ASN A 24 20.64 11.81 18.85
C ASN A 24 20.42 13.32 18.98
N ALA A 25 21.48 13.98 19.16
CA ALA A 25 21.99 15.35 19.28
C ALA A 25 21.09 16.57 18.96
N PHE A 26 19.81 16.42 18.64
CA PHE A 26 18.85 17.50 18.36
C PHE A 26 17.60 17.44 19.26
N THR A 27 17.75 16.96 20.50
CA THR A 27 16.66 16.79 21.47
C THR A 27 16.24 18.10 22.13
N GLY A 28 15.48 18.93 21.41
CA GLY A 28 14.56 19.85 22.03
C GLY A 28 13.27 19.11 22.43
N GLU A 29 12.56 19.55 23.47
CA GLU A 29 11.31 18.91 23.96
C GLU A 29 10.22 18.70 22.87
N GLY A 30 10.31 19.37 21.71
CA GLY A 30 9.44 19.19 20.55
C GLY A 30 9.83 18.05 19.60
N ALA A 31 11.02 17.47 19.70
CA ALA A 31 11.54 16.47 18.75
C ALA A 31 10.80 15.12 18.82
N HIS A 32 10.14 14.82 19.95
CA HIS A 32 9.42 13.55 20.16
C HIS A 32 7.94 13.60 19.73
N ALA A 33 7.36 14.78 19.55
CA ALA A 33 5.93 14.92 19.24
C ALA A 33 5.50 14.17 17.97
N PRO A 34 6.21 14.23 16.82
CA PRO A 34 5.85 13.46 15.62
C PRO A 34 5.93 11.95 15.83
N ILE A 35 6.91 11.48 16.62
CA ILE A 35 7.06 10.06 16.96
C ILE A 35 5.86 9.59 17.80
N TRP A 36 5.49 10.35 18.84
CA TRP A 36 4.30 10.06 19.64
C TRP A 36 3.00 10.08 18.82
N LEU A 37 2.90 11.01 17.85
CA LEU A 37 1.75 11.07 16.94
C LEU A 37 1.67 9.82 16.07
N SER A 38 2.75 9.40 15.44
CA SER A 38 2.78 8.21 14.58
C SER A 38 2.46 6.93 15.35
N GLN A 39 3.04 6.77 16.56
CA GLN A 39 2.73 5.67 17.47
C GLN A 39 1.27 5.68 17.92
N GLY A 40 0.74 6.86 18.24
CA GLY A 40 -0.67 7.04 18.63
C GLY A 40 -1.64 6.68 17.51
N LEU A 41 -1.36 7.11 16.27
CA LEU A 41 -2.16 6.75 15.09
C LEU A 41 -2.10 5.25 14.80
N PHE A 42 -0.92 4.65 14.90
CA PHE A 42 -0.73 3.21 14.74
C PHE A 42 -1.49 2.42 15.80
N ALA A 43 -1.36 2.80 17.07
CA ALA A 43 -2.08 2.18 18.18
C ALA A 43 -3.60 2.35 18.03
N ALA A 44 -4.07 3.53 17.66
CA ALA A 44 -5.48 3.79 17.42
C ALA A 44 -6.05 2.93 16.28
N ALA A 45 -5.30 2.76 15.18
CA ALA A 45 -5.69 1.90 14.06
C ALA A 45 -5.79 0.43 14.50
N TRP A 46 -4.79 -0.07 15.24
CA TRP A 46 -4.73 -1.47 15.67
C TRP A 46 -5.77 -1.79 16.76
N LEU A 47 -5.79 -0.99 17.84
CA LEU A 47 -6.73 -1.17 18.95
C LEU A 47 -8.18 -0.91 18.51
N GLY A 48 -8.39 0.13 17.69
CA GLY A 48 -9.69 0.42 17.09
C GLY A 48 -10.22 -0.74 16.26
N TYR A 49 -9.36 -1.40 15.46
CA TYR A 49 -9.76 -2.62 14.77
C TYR A 49 -10.13 -3.74 15.74
N GLY A 50 -9.31 -4.00 16.76
CA GLY A 50 -9.56 -5.02 17.78
C GLY A 50 -10.89 -4.79 18.51
N PHE A 51 -11.15 -3.57 18.96
CA PHE A 51 -12.40 -3.17 19.61
C PHE A 51 -13.61 -3.30 18.67
N GLY A 52 -13.47 -2.86 17.42
CA GLY A 52 -14.50 -3.02 16.40
C GLY A 52 -14.76 -4.48 16.04
N ALA A 53 -13.74 -5.33 16.07
CA ALA A 53 -13.87 -6.78 15.82
C ALA A 53 -14.67 -7.52 16.89
N MET A 54 -14.72 -7.01 18.13
CA MET A 54 -15.61 -7.53 19.18
C MET A 54 -17.08 -7.26 18.86
N ARG A 55 -17.38 -6.12 18.21
CA ARG A 55 -18.73 -5.71 17.82
C ARG A 55 -19.15 -6.27 16.46
N ARG A 56 -18.21 -6.35 15.52
CA ARG A 56 -18.41 -6.84 14.17
C ARG A 56 -17.29 -7.81 13.79
N ARG A 57 -17.53 -9.08 13.96
CA ARG A 57 -16.53 -10.14 13.74
C ARG A 57 -16.04 -10.17 12.30
N PRO A 58 -14.74 -10.03 12.04
CA PRO A 58 -14.16 -10.23 10.72
C PRO A 58 -14.07 -11.72 10.39
N THR A 59 -13.85 -12.04 9.10
CA THR A 59 -13.44 -13.39 8.71
C THR A 59 -12.08 -13.73 9.31
N PHE A 60 -11.76 -15.03 9.46
CA PHE A 60 -10.43 -15.44 9.92
C PHE A 60 -9.31 -14.88 9.02
N ALA A 61 -9.46 -15.01 7.69
CA ALA A 61 -8.51 -14.49 6.74
C ALA A 61 -8.36 -12.95 6.86
N GLY A 62 -9.47 -12.20 6.95
CA GLY A 62 -9.42 -10.74 7.11
C GLY A 62 -8.72 -10.33 8.40
N ARG A 63 -8.92 -11.06 9.49
CA ARG A 63 -8.22 -10.82 10.76
C ARG A 63 -6.73 -11.12 10.65
N ALA A 64 -6.36 -12.26 10.06
CA ALA A 64 -4.96 -12.62 9.87
C ALA A 64 -4.23 -11.58 9.00
N LEU A 65 -4.81 -11.20 7.84
CA LEU A 65 -4.25 -10.18 6.95
C LEU A 65 -4.06 -8.83 7.65
N PHE A 66 -5.05 -8.40 8.46
CA PHE A 66 -4.94 -7.15 9.20
C PHE A 66 -3.80 -7.18 10.21
N HIS A 67 -3.74 -8.22 11.05
CA HIS A 67 -2.67 -8.32 12.04
C HIS A 67 -1.28 -8.47 11.40
N THR A 68 -1.17 -9.21 10.28
CA THR A 68 0.08 -9.29 9.52
C THR A 68 0.49 -7.90 8.98
N ALA A 69 -0.45 -7.13 8.41
CA ALA A 69 -0.16 -5.77 7.96
C ALA A 69 0.33 -4.88 9.12
N MET A 70 -0.34 -4.94 10.27
CA MET A 70 0.06 -4.15 11.44
C MET A 70 1.40 -4.59 12.03
N LEU A 71 1.71 -5.89 12.04
CA LEU A 71 3.02 -6.38 12.49
C LEU A 71 4.14 -5.91 11.56
N VAL A 72 3.95 -6.03 10.24
CA VAL A 72 4.94 -5.55 9.27
C VAL A 72 5.12 -4.02 9.37
N ALA A 73 4.01 -3.27 9.51
CA ALA A 73 4.08 -1.82 9.70
C ALA A 73 4.80 -1.44 11.00
N GLY A 74 4.52 -2.15 12.09
CA GLY A 74 5.18 -1.93 13.38
C GLY A 74 6.69 -2.21 13.32
N LEU A 75 7.10 -3.29 12.67
CA LEU A 75 8.50 -3.63 12.46
C LEU A 75 9.21 -2.61 11.55
N ALA A 76 8.51 -2.13 10.51
CA ALA A 76 9.06 -1.15 9.58
C ALA A 76 9.20 0.23 10.22
N LEU A 77 8.21 0.69 10.99
CA LEU A 77 8.12 2.09 11.47
C LEU A 77 8.70 2.32 12.87
N PHE A 78 8.78 1.27 13.70
CA PHE A 78 9.14 1.40 15.13
C PHE A 78 10.12 0.31 15.59
N GLY A 79 10.60 -0.51 14.66
CA GLY A 79 11.50 -1.61 14.93
C GLY A 79 12.92 -1.34 14.44
N PRO A 80 13.76 -2.36 14.38
CA PRO A 80 15.14 -2.23 13.97
C PRO A 80 15.33 -1.70 12.54
N PHE A 81 14.30 -1.79 11.70
CA PHE A 81 14.34 -1.23 10.35
C PHE A 81 14.41 0.30 10.35
N ASP A 82 13.76 0.96 11.30
CA ASP A 82 13.79 2.41 11.43
C ASP A 82 15.21 2.88 11.76
N ASP A 83 15.84 2.25 12.77
CA ASP A 83 17.24 2.53 13.15
C ASP A 83 18.22 2.26 12.00
N TRP A 84 18.03 1.19 11.25
CA TRP A 84 18.87 0.85 10.09
C TRP A 84 18.64 1.80 8.91
N ALA A 85 17.41 2.25 8.71
CA ALA A 85 17.07 3.21 7.66
C ALA A 85 17.75 4.58 7.88
N GLU A 86 18.02 4.97 9.12
CA GLU A 86 18.79 6.17 9.43
C GLU A 86 20.22 6.13 8.87
N SER A 87 20.83 4.94 8.77
CA SER A 87 22.22 4.75 8.35
C SER A 87 22.39 4.28 6.89
N SER A 88 21.31 3.87 6.21
CA SER A 88 21.36 3.32 4.85
C SER A 88 20.17 3.74 4.01
N THR A 89 20.44 4.34 2.85
CA THR A 89 19.42 4.68 1.85
C THR A 89 18.73 3.43 1.32
N ALA A 90 19.46 2.31 1.15
CA ALA A 90 18.89 1.05 0.69
C ALA A 90 17.89 0.48 1.70
N LEU A 91 18.20 0.50 3.00
CA LEU A 91 17.29 0.02 4.04
C LEU A 91 16.09 0.95 4.22
N HIS A 92 16.27 2.27 4.07
CA HIS A 92 15.17 3.23 4.02
C HIS A 92 14.21 2.91 2.84
N MET A 93 14.75 2.57 1.67
CA MET A 93 13.90 2.14 0.54
C MET A 93 13.21 0.80 0.79
N VAL A 94 13.85 -0.15 1.48
CA VAL A 94 13.15 -1.38 1.92
C VAL A 94 11.98 -1.05 2.83
N GLN A 95 12.15 -0.13 3.78
CA GLN A 95 11.08 0.34 4.66
C GLN A 95 9.88 0.88 3.86
N HIS A 96 10.13 1.77 2.89
CA HIS A 96 9.08 2.29 2.00
C HIS A 96 8.42 1.18 1.17
N MET A 97 9.18 0.23 0.63
CA MET A 97 8.63 -0.91 -0.12
C MET A 97 7.75 -1.80 0.75
N LEU A 98 8.11 -2.04 2.01
CA LEU A 98 7.25 -2.76 2.95
C LEU A 98 5.92 -2.05 3.17
N LEU A 99 5.92 -0.72 3.33
CA LEU A 99 4.68 0.05 3.51
C LEU A 99 3.80 0.02 2.27
N ILE A 100 4.39 0.22 1.10
CA ILE A 100 3.66 0.38 -0.17
C ILE A 100 3.21 -0.98 -0.75
N LEU A 101 4.10 -1.99 -0.76
CA LEU A 101 3.87 -3.26 -1.45
C LEU A 101 3.35 -4.38 -0.56
N VAL A 102 3.48 -4.25 0.76
CA VAL A 102 3.04 -5.29 1.71
C VAL A 102 1.92 -4.76 2.61
N VAL A 103 2.18 -3.71 3.38
CA VAL A 103 1.21 -3.19 4.36
C VAL A 103 -0.06 -2.69 3.68
N ALA A 104 0.08 -1.82 2.68
CA ALA A 104 -1.07 -1.22 2.00
C ALA A 104 -1.99 -2.25 1.33
N PRO A 105 -1.53 -3.21 0.50
CA PRO A 105 -2.40 -4.21 -0.10
C PRO A 105 -2.98 -5.20 0.93
N LEU A 106 -2.23 -5.61 1.95
CA LEU A 106 -2.76 -6.46 3.02
C LEU A 106 -3.88 -5.76 3.78
N ALA A 107 -3.72 -4.47 4.10
CA ALA A 107 -4.76 -3.67 4.75
C ALA A 107 -6.01 -3.53 3.87
N VAL A 108 -5.87 -3.39 2.54
CA VAL A 108 -7.00 -3.38 1.60
C VAL A 108 -7.72 -4.73 1.60
N LEU A 109 -7.00 -5.84 1.53
CA LEU A 109 -7.55 -7.20 1.50
C LEU A 109 -8.22 -7.57 2.84
N ALA A 110 -7.70 -7.08 3.94
CA ALA A 110 -8.26 -7.30 5.30
C ALA A 110 -9.64 -6.68 5.50
N ARG A 111 -10.01 -5.64 4.73
CA ARG A 111 -11.32 -4.94 4.82
C ARG A 111 -11.63 -4.34 6.20
N PRO A 112 -10.73 -3.57 6.82
CA PRO A 112 -10.86 -3.13 8.22
C PRO A 112 -11.94 -2.07 8.44
N LEU A 113 -12.46 -1.41 7.39
CA LEU A 113 -13.39 -0.27 7.50
C LEU A 113 -14.64 -0.59 8.31
N ALA A 114 -15.14 -1.81 8.21
CA ALA A 114 -16.32 -2.25 8.95
C ALA A 114 -16.07 -2.31 10.47
N GLN A 115 -14.87 -2.72 10.87
CA GLN A 115 -14.43 -2.77 12.25
C GLN A 115 -14.16 -1.36 12.79
N TRP A 116 -13.44 -0.53 12.03
CA TRP A 116 -13.20 0.87 12.42
C TRP A 116 -14.49 1.67 12.55
N ARG A 117 -15.46 1.45 11.66
CA ARG A 117 -16.80 2.05 11.81
C ARG A 117 -17.50 1.57 13.09
N ALA A 118 -17.38 0.29 13.43
CA ALA A 118 -17.97 -0.26 14.65
C ALA A 118 -17.27 0.27 15.92
N ALA A 119 -15.99 0.67 15.83
CA ALA A 119 -15.21 1.26 16.92
C ALA A 119 -15.49 2.76 17.08
N PHE A 120 -15.35 3.52 15.99
CA PHE A 120 -15.35 4.99 15.99
C PHE A 120 -16.67 5.62 15.57
N GLY A 121 -17.69 4.82 15.23
CA GLY A 121 -19.01 5.30 14.84
C GLY A 121 -19.05 6.03 13.51
N PRO A 122 -20.04 6.96 13.31
CA PRO A 122 -20.20 7.68 12.05
C PRO A 122 -19.03 8.60 11.67
N ALA A 123 -18.21 9.02 12.63
CA ALA A 123 -17.02 9.84 12.37
C ALA A 123 -16.05 9.13 11.40
N ALA A 124 -15.93 7.81 11.51
CA ALA A 124 -15.12 7.03 10.56
C ALA A 124 -15.63 7.15 9.12
N ASP A 125 -16.96 7.18 8.93
CA ASP A 125 -17.57 7.35 7.59
C ASP A 125 -17.24 8.72 6.98
N ALA A 126 -17.20 9.78 7.78
CA ALA A 126 -16.89 11.13 7.30
C ALA A 126 -15.47 11.20 6.69
N VAL A 127 -14.53 10.47 7.25
CA VAL A 127 -13.15 10.37 6.74
C VAL A 127 -13.07 9.46 5.50
N TRP A 128 -13.67 8.26 5.58
CA TRP A 128 -13.44 7.25 4.52
C TRP A 128 -14.30 7.47 3.27
N ARG A 129 -15.49 8.03 3.38
CA ARG A 129 -16.39 8.20 2.22
C ARG A 129 -15.77 9.05 1.09
N PRO A 130 -15.16 10.23 1.33
CA PRO A 130 -14.53 11.00 0.26
C PRO A 130 -13.33 10.25 -0.34
N LEU A 131 -12.51 9.61 0.47
CA LEU A 131 -11.37 8.81 0.02
C LEU A 131 -11.82 7.63 -0.85
N LEU A 132 -12.87 6.91 -0.44
CA LEU A 132 -13.43 5.80 -1.22
C LEU A 132 -14.08 6.24 -2.54
N ARG A 133 -14.55 7.49 -2.66
CA ARG A 133 -15.01 8.03 -3.95
C ARG A 133 -13.85 8.17 -4.94
N LEU A 134 -12.68 8.61 -4.46
CA LEU A 134 -11.49 8.74 -5.29
C LEU A 134 -11.04 7.38 -5.84
N THR A 135 -11.17 6.29 -5.05
CA THR A 135 -10.76 4.94 -5.49
C THR A 135 -11.56 4.37 -6.66
N ARG A 136 -12.63 5.05 -7.09
CA ARG A 136 -13.37 4.71 -8.33
C ARG A 136 -12.57 5.07 -9.60
N HIS A 137 -11.52 5.86 -9.45
CA HIS A 137 -10.67 6.37 -10.53
C HIS A 137 -9.22 5.85 -10.36
N PRO A 138 -8.90 4.62 -10.85
CA PRO A 138 -7.57 4.03 -10.66
C PRO A 138 -6.43 4.92 -11.18
N GLY A 139 -6.64 5.61 -12.31
CA GLY A 139 -5.65 6.54 -12.86
C GLY A 139 -5.38 7.73 -11.92
N ALA A 140 -6.40 8.31 -11.30
CA ALA A 140 -6.21 9.40 -10.34
C ALA A 140 -5.47 8.93 -9.08
N CYS A 141 -5.78 7.72 -8.58
CA CYS A 141 -5.06 7.14 -7.46
C CYS A 141 -3.60 6.84 -7.81
N ALA A 142 -3.33 6.34 -9.03
CA ALA A 142 -1.97 6.10 -9.51
C ALA A 142 -1.17 7.40 -9.64
N LEU A 143 -1.77 8.47 -10.18
CA LEU A 143 -1.12 9.79 -10.28
C LEU A 143 -0.85 10.41 -8.91
N LEU A 144 -1.79 10.30 -7.96
CA LEU A 144 -1.59 10.77 -6.60
C LEU A 144 -0.45 10.03 -5.90
N HIS A 145 -0.41 8.70 -6.08
CA HIS A 145 0.67 7.86 -5.53
C HIS A 145 2.01 8.17 -6.20
N ALA A 146 2.02 8.34 -7.52
CA ALA A 146 3.20 8.76 -8.25
C ALA A 146 3.72 10.12 -7.77
N ALA A 147 2.83 11.10 -7.59
CA ALA A 147 3.21 12.42 -7.07
C ALA A 147 3.87 12.32 -5.69
N ALA A 148 3.30 11.52 -4.77
CA ALA A 148 3.91 11.30 -3.46
C ALA A 148 5.31 10.67 -3.59
N ILE A 149 5.46 9.62 -4.41
CA ILE A 149 6.76 8.97 -4.62
C ILE A 149 7.79 9.96 -5.18
N TRP A 150 7.48 10.68 -6.26
CA TRP A 150 8.42 11.56 -6.90
C TRP A 150 8.79 12.79 -6.06
N ILE A 151 7.82 13.36 -5.32
CA ILE A 151 8.08 14.49 -4.43
C ILE A 151 9.08 14.09 -3.34
N TRP A 152 8.82 12.99 -2.64
CA TRP A 152 9.69 12.55 -1.54
C TRP A 152 11.06 12.02 -1.99
N HIS A 153 11.19 11.54 -3.23
CA HIS A 153 12.47 11.13 -3.79
C HIS A 153 13.24 12.27 -4.49
N ALA A 154 12.67 13.47 -4.61
CA ALA A 154 13.45 14.62 -5.02
C ALA A 154 14.48 14.97 -3.92
N PRO A 155 15.74 15.35 -4.29
CA PRO A 155 16.81 15.51 -3.29
C PRO A 155 16.49 16.46 -2.14
N GLY A 156 15.78 17.56 -2.41
CA GLY A 156 15.40 18.52 -1.37
C GLY A 156 14.44 17.95 -0.33
N PRO A 157 13.22 17.50 -0.73
CA PRO A 157 12.26 16.86 0.19
C PRO A 157 12.80 15.62 0.88
N TYR A 158 13.55 14.76 0.17
CA TYR A 158 14.19 13.57 0.76
C TYR A 158 15.10 13.98 1.93
N MET A 159 16.04 14.91 1.69
CA MET A 159 16.95 15.38 2.73
C MET A 159 16.22 16.11 3.86
N ALA A 160 15.15 16.86 3.54
CA ALA A 160 14.34 17.49 4.57
C ALA A 160 13.67 16.46 5.50
N ALA A 161 13.14 15.36 4.96
CA ALA A 161 12.56 14.27 5.75
C ALA A 161 13.59 13.52 6.60
N VAL A 162 14.83 13.38 6.10
CA VAL A 162 15.95 12.79 6.89
C VAL A 162 16.29 13.63 8.13
N PHE A 163 16.12 14.96 8.06
CA PHE A 163 16.50 15.87 9.18
C PHE A 163 15.32 16.32 10.05
N ASP A 164 14.10 16.16 9.59
CA ASP A 164 12.91 16.64 10.27
C ASP A 164 11.90 15.50 10.49
N ASN A 165 11.69 15.13 11.74
CA ASN A 165 10.79 14.03 12.12
C ASN A 165 9.33 14.28 11.70
N TRP A 166 8.87 15.55 11.59
CA TRP A 166 7.52 15.83 11.06
C TRP A 166 7.41 15.53 9.59
N LEU A 167 8.43 15.88 8.81
CA LEU A 167 8.47 15.58 7.39
C LEU A 167 8.64 14.09 7.15
N HIS A 168 9.43 13.37 7.96
CA HIS A 168 9.58 11.91 7.90
C HIS A 168 8.25 11.19 8.18
N VAL A 169 7.52 11.61 9.23
CA VAL A 169 6.17 11.09 9.50
C VAL A 169 5.20 11.42 8.35
N ALA A 170 5.26 12.63 7.79
CA ALA A 170 4.43 13.02 6.65
C ALA A 170 4.73 12.19 5.39
N GLU A 171 6.00 11.90 5.13
CA GLU A 171 6.46 11.00 4.07
C GLU A 171 5.82 9.62 4.20
N HIS A 172 6.01 8.93 5.33
CA HIS A 172 5.47 7.59 5.57
C HIS A 172 3.94 7.56 5.53
N LEU A 173 3.26 8.54 6.13
CA LEU A 173 1.80 8.64 6.07
C LEU A 173 1.30 8.87 4.65
N SER A 174 2.01 9.69 3.86
CA SER A 174 1.64 9.93 2.46
C SER A 174 1.80 8.68 1.61
N PHE A 175 2.89 7.91 1.77
CA PHE A 175 3.09 6.65 1.08
C PHE A 175 2.04 5.62 1.47
N LEU A 176 1.76 5.48 2.77
CA LEU A 176 0.78 4.52 3.24
C LEU A 176 -0.64 4.88 2.77
N LEU A 177 -1.03 6.16 2.85
CA LEU A 177 -2.36 6.61 2.44
C LEU A 177 -2.55 6.52 0.92
N THR A 178 -1.60 7.06 0.13
CA THR A 178 -1.71 7.04 -1.33
C THR A 178 -1.57 5.62 -1.88
N GLY A 179 -0.68 4.80 -1.29
CA GLY A 179 -0.54 3.39 -1.59
C GLY A 179 -1.82 2.61 -1.26
N TRP A 180 -2.45 2.88 -0.11
CA TRP A 180 -3.74 2.25 0.26
C TRP A 180 -4.86 2.63 -0.71
N LEU A 181 -4.98 3.91 -1.11
CA LEU A 181 -5.96 4.36 -2.10
C LEU A 181 -5.72 3.70 -3.46
N PHE A 182 -4.47 3.65 -3.90
CA PHE A 182 -4.06 2.98 -5.13
C PHE A 182 -4.43 1.49 -5.12
N TRP A 183 -3.98 0.74 -4.11
CA TRP A 183 -4.29 -0.68 -4.00
C TRP A 183 -5.79 -0.95 -3.82
N TRP A 184 -6.52 -0.09 -3.13
CA TRP A 184 -7.97 -0.18 -3.04
C TRP A 184 -8.61 -0.06 -4.41
N SER A 185 -8.22 0.93 -5.20
CA SER A 185 -8.76 1.17 -6.54
C SER A 185 -8.54 -0.01 -7.49
N VAL A 186 -7.38 -0.67 -7.36
CA VAL A 186 -6.96 -1.80 -8.19
C VAL A 186 -7.59 -3.12 -7.74
N LEU A 187 -7.51 -3.44 -6.45
CA LEU A 187 -7.93 -4.74 -5.92
C LEU A 187 -9.43 -4.84 -5.67
N ARG A 188 -10.10 -3.70 -5.46
CA ARG A 188 -11.51 -3.62 -5.08
C ARG A 188 -12.40 -2.99 -6.14
N GLY A 189 -11.83 -2.52 -7.23
CA GLY A 189 -12.55 -2.02 -8.39
C GLY A 189 -13.48 -3.09 -8.98
N GLY A 190 -14.67 -2.68 -9.44
CA GLY A 190 -15.63 -3.58 -10.12
C GLY A 190 -15.11 -4.04 -11.49
N ARG A 191 -15.83 -4.97 -12.13
CA ARG A 191 -15.48 -5.55 -13.45
C ARG A 191 -15.17 -4.51 -14.53
N GLN A 192 -15.93 -3.40 -14.57
CA GLN A 192 -15.72 -2.31 -15.54
C GLN A 192 -14.40 -1.55 -15.37
N GLY A 193 -13.79 -1.60 -14.17
CA GLY A 193 -12.52 -0.93 -13.86
C GLY A 193 -11.27 -1.78 -14.09
N THR A 194 -11.40 -3.04 -14.54
CA THR A 194 -10.26 -3.98 -14.57
C THR A 194 -9.17 -3.56 -15.55
N LEU A 195 -9.53 -3.05 -16.74
CA LEU A 195 -8.56 -2.54 -17.71
C LEU A 195 -7.89 -1.27 -17.19
N ALA A 196 -8.66 -0.33 -16.63
CA ALA A 196 -8.11 0.87 -16.00
C ALA A 196 -7.20 0.54 -14.80
N ALA A 197 -7.52 -0.50 -14.03
CA ALA A 197 -6.67 -1.01 -12.96
C ALA A 197 -5.35 -1.60 -13.50
N ALA A 198 -5.40 -2.39 -14.56
CA ALA A 198 -4.20 -2.93 -15.21
C ALA A 198 -3.32 -1.82 -15.78
N SER A 199 -3.91 -0.82 -16.44
CA SER A 199 -3.18 0.35 -16.96
C SER A 199 -2.55 1.18 -15.83
N ALA A 200 -3.26 1.38 -14.72
CA ALA A 200 -2.74 2.08 -13.55
C ALA A 200 -1.54 1.33 -12.92
N LEU A 201 -1.60 -0.01 -12.85
CA LEU A 201 -0.49 -0.84 -12.37
C LEU A 201 0.72 -0.76 -13.30
N LEU A 202 0.54 -0.85 -14.62
CA LEU A 202 1.62 -0.72 -15.58
C LEU A 202 2.25 0.67 -15.53
N PHE A 203 1.44 1.73 -15.48
CA PHE A 203 1.92 3.09 -15.28
C PHE A 203 2.77 3.20 -14.01
N THR A 204 2.29 2.63 -12.89
CA THR A 204 3.02 2.67 -11.62
C THR A 204 4.33 1.88 -11.72
N ALA A 205 4.34 0.69 -12.32
CA ALA A 205 5.56 -0.08 -12.57
C ALA A 205 6.58 0.72 -13.41
N MET A 206 6.11 1.43 -14.45
CA MET A 206 6.97 2.21 -15.33
C MET A 206 7.63 3.39 -14.60
N HIS A 207 6.85 4.22 -13.91
CA HIS A 207 7.42 5.41 -13.29
C HIS A 207 8.27 5.09 -12.05
N THR A 208 7.89 4.08 -11.25
CA THR A 208 8.73 3.62 -10.12
C THR A 208 10.00 2.94 -10.62
N GLY A 209 9.91 2.16 -11.70
CA GLY A 209 11.05 1.57 -12.38
C GLY A 209 11.99 2.65 -12.95
N ALA A 210 11.45 3.70 -13.58
CA ALA A 210 12.24 4.83 -14.07
C ALA A 210 12.98 5.56 -12.94
N LEU A 211 12.31 5.81 -11.81
CA LEU A 211 12.94 6.41 -10.64
C LEU A 211 14.03 5.50 -10.05
N GLY A 212 13.75 4.21 -9.89
CA GLY A 212 14.72 3.23 -9.41
C GLY A 212 15.93 3.13 -10.34
N ALA A 213 15.73 3.11 -11.66
CA ALA A 213 16.81 3.13 -12.64
C ALA A 213 17.64 4.42 -12.54
N LEU A 214 17.00 5.59 -12.38
CA LEU A 214 17.67 6.86 -12.21
C LEU A 214 18.59 6.86 -10.98
N LEU A 215 18.15 6.31 -9.86
CA LEU A 215 18.98 6.17 -8.65
C LEU A 215 20.11 5.14 -8.85
N THR A 216 19.81 4.00 -9.50
CA THR A 216 20.78 2.90 -9.73
C THR A 216 21.89 3.32 -10.66
N PHE A 217 21.59 4.04 -11.75
CA PHE A 217 22.57 4.43 -12.74
C PHE A 217 23.15 5.84 -12.53
N SER A 218 22.81 6.51 -11.44
CA SER A 218 23.44 7.78 -11.09
C SER A 218 24.93 7.59 -10.86
N GLY A 219 25.75 8.39 -11.54
CA GLY A 219 27.19 8.42 -11.37
C GLY A 219 27.67 9.28 -10.18
N ARG A 220 26.74 9.86 -9.44
CA ARG A 220 27.02 10.72 -8.27
C ARG A 220 25.93 10.54 -7.22
N PRO A 221 26.24 10.72 -5.91
CA PRO A 221 25.23 10.76 -4.86
C PRO A 221 24.24 11.91 -5.11
N LEU A 222 22.96 11.61 -5.11
CA LEU A 222 21.87 12.59 -5.16
C LEU A 222 21.48 13.03 -3.74
N TYR A 223 21.67 12.15 -2.76
CA TYR A 223 21.43 12.33 -1.34
C TYR A 223 22.79 12.44 -0.63
N TRP A 224 23.36 13.62 -0.62
CA TRP A 224 24.80 13.85 -0.48
C TRP A 224 25.28 14.20 0.93
N ARG A 225 24.45 14.28 1.92
CA ARG A 225 24.88 14.90 3.19
C ARG A 225 25.15 13.94 4.31
N GLU A 226 25.25 12.78 4.32
CA GLU A 226 25.54 11.95 5.49
C GLU A 226 26.20 10.64 5.10
N SER A 227 27.47 10.60 4.84
CA SER A 227 28.24 9.35 4.72
C SER A 227 27.52 8.19 3.98
N ARG A 228 26.40 8.46 3.32
CA ARG A 228 25.68 7.49 2.49
C ARG A 228 26.41 7.39 1.18
N GLU A 229 27.03 6.26 0.98
CA GLU A 229 27.88 6.01 -0.16
C GLU A 229 27.08 5.83 -1.45
N LEU A 230 27.69 6.12 -2.61
CA LEU A 230 27.04 5.98 -3.92
C LEU A 230 26.48 4.58 -4.14
N TRP A 231 27.21 3.54 -3.73
CA TRP A 231 26.75 2.15 -3.87
C TRP A 231 25.47 1.87 -3.07
N ASP A 232 25.29 2.47 -1.91
CA ASP A 232 24.08 2.33 -1.09
C ASP A 232 22.87 2.97 -1.76
N GLN A 233 23.04 4.17 -2.36
CA GLN A 233 22.00 4.80 -3.19
C GLN A 233 21.68 3.94 -4.43
N GLN A 234 22.68 3.37 -5.10
CA GLN A 234 22.46 2.51 -6.25
C GLN A 234 21.71 1.24 -5.87
N LEU A 235 22.03 0.65 -4.71
CA LEU A 235 21.29 -0.47 -4.14
C LEU A 235 19.85 -0.08 -3.80
N ALA A 236 19.62 1.11 -3.24
CA ALA A 236 18.28 1.65 -2.99
C ALA A 236 17.45 1.71 -4.26
N GLY A 237 18.02 2.24 -5.36
CA GLY A 237 17.38 2.25 -6.68
C GLY A 237 17.05 0.84 -7.18
N LEU A 238 17.96 -0.11 -7.01
CA LEU A 238 17.76 -1.51 -7.41
C LEU A 238 16.62 -2.17 -6.63
N VAL A 239 16.52 -1.91 -5.31
CA VAL A 239 15.42 -2.38 -4.45
C VAL A 239 14.07 -1.82 -4.93
N MET A 240 14.01 -0.56 -5.31
CA MET A 240 12.77 0.02 -5.86
C MET A 240 12.44 -0.57 -7.23
N TRP A 241 13.43 -0.72 -8.11
CA TRP A 241 13.23 -1.15 -9.49
C TRP A 241 12.83 -2.61 -9.58
N VAL A 242 13.63 -3.53 -9.02
CA VAL A 242 13.44 -4.97 -9.24
C VAL A 242 12.29 -5.52 -8.39
N PRO A 243 12.31 -5.52 -7.06
CA PRO A 243 11.18 -6.02 -6.26
C PRO A 243 9.89 -5.22 -6.49
N GLY A 244 9.99 -3.87 -6.57
CA GLY A 244 8.86 -3.01 -6.80
C GLY A 244 8.20 -3.25 -8.16
N GLY A 245 8.99 -3.25 -9.24
CA GLY A 245 8.53 -3.53 -10.59
C GLY A 245 7.88 -4.89 -10.71
N PHE A 246 8.48 -5.92 -10.10
CA PHE A 246 7.95 -7.28 -10.13
C PHE A 246 6.58 -7.39 -9.46
N ALA A 247 6.40 -6.76 -8.29
CA ALA A 247 5.13 -6.76 -7.57
C ALA A 247 3.99 -6.11 -8.38
N TYR A 248 4.24 -4.95 -9.00
CA TYR A 248 3.25 -4.29 -9.85
C TYR A 248 2.94 -5.05 -11.13
N LEU A 249 3.95 -5.67 -11.76
CA LEU A 249 3.75 -6.48 -12.97
C LEU A 249 2.93 -7.74 -12.69
N LEU A 250 3.18 -8.43 -11.56
CA LEU A 250 2.36 -9.57 -11.14
C LEU A 250 0.91 -9.15 -10.88
N ALA A 251 0.71 -8.02 -10.21
CA ALA A 251 -0.63 -7.50 -9.97
C ALA A 251 -1.33 -7.09 -11.28
N ALA A 252 -0.60 -6.52 -12.25
CA ALA A 252 -1.12 -6.17 -13.56
C ALA A 252 -1.51 -7.41 -14.38
N ALA A 253 -0.66 -8.44 -14.37
CA ALA A 253 -0.95 -9.72 -15.01
C ALA A 253 -2.19 -10.40 -14.40
N TRP A 254 -2.31 -10.37 -13.07
CA TRP A 254 -3.50 -10.88 -12.37
C TRP A 254 -4.77 -10.08 -12.75
N ALA A 255 -4.70 -8.76 -12.81
CA ALA A 255 -5.82 -7.92 -13.22
C ALA A 255 -6.21 -8.17 -14.68
N ALA A 256 -5.24 -8.28 -15.59
CA ALA A 256 -5.48 -8.60 -17.00
C ALA A 256 -6.11 -9.98 -17.17
N HIS A 257 -5.61 -10.99 -16.46
CA HIS A 257 -6.20 -12.34 -16.46
C HIS A 257 -7.66 -12.31 -16.01
N ARG A 258 -7.98 -11.61 -14.93
CA ARG A 258 -9.38 -11.47 -14.47
C ARG A 258 -10.28 -10.79 -15.51
N TRP A 259 -9.76 -9.81 -16.21
CA TRP A 259 -10.49 -9.12 -17.27
C TRP A 259 -10.78 -10.06 -18.46
N LEU A 260 -9.78 -10.82 -18.92
CA LEU A 260 -9.94 -11.80 -20.00
C LEU A 260 -10.94 -12.89 -19.62
N ALA A 261 -10.82 -13.47 -18.43
CA ALA A 261 -11.76 -14.48 -17.96
C ALA A 261 -13.20 -13.97 -17.90
N ALA A 262 -13.40 -12.71 -17.48
CA ALA A 262 -14.72 -12.10 -17.46
C ALA A 262 -15.31 -11.92 -18.87
N ARG A 263 -14.48 -11.55 -19.85
CA ARG A 263 -14.87 -11.43 -21.27
C ARG A 263 -15.28 -12.78 -21.85
N GLN A 264 -14.48 -13.82 -21.64
CA GLN A 264 -14.79 -15.18 -22.11
C GLN A 264 -16.14 -15.66 -21.58
N HIS A 265 -16.45 -15.42 -20.30
CA HIS A 265 -17.75 -15.78 -19.74
C HIS A 265 -18.92 -15.00 -20.38
N GLU A 266 -18.74 -13.75 -20.78
CA GLU A 266 -19.75 -12.96 -21.48
C GLU A 266 -19.98 -13.48 -22.90
N ASP A 267 -18.90 -13.80 -23.63
CA ASP A 267 -18.98 -14.34 -24.98
C ASP A 267 -19.63 -15.74 -25.00
N ASP A 268 -19.27 -16.59 -24.01
CA ASP A 268 -19.89 -17.91 -23.84
C ASP A 268 -21.38 -17.85 -23.48
N ALA A 269 -21.78 -16.85 -22.71
CA ALA A 269 -23.19 -16.62 -22.37
C ALA A 269 -23.98 -16.09 -23.56
N ALA A 270 -23.38 -15.16 -24.32
CA ALA A 270 -23.98 -14.64 -25.54
C ALA A 270 -24.18 -15.72 -26.61
N SER A 271 -23.19 -16.60 -26.78
CA SER A 271 -23.28 -17.72 -27.75
C SER A 271 -24.32 -18.77 -27.36
N ARG A 272 -24.54 -18.99 -26.07
CA ARG A 272 -25.60 -19.92 -25.58
C ARG A 272 -26.99 -19.34 -25.59
N GLY A 273 -27.15 -18.04 -25.68
CA GLY A 273 -28.43 -17.33 -25.72
C GLY A 273 -28.94 -17.07 -27.16
N LEU A 274 -28.15 -17.35 -28.19
CA LEU A 274 -28.61 -17.25 -29.58
C LEU A 274 -29.52 -18.47 -29.91
N PRO A 275 -30.83 -18.30 -30.19
CA PRO A 275 -31.60 -19.41 -30.76
C PRO A 275 -30.99 -19.77 -32.11
N ASP A 276 -30.88 -21.06 -32.38
CA ASP A 276 -30.49 -21.56 -33.70
C ASP A 276 -31.32 -20.84 -34.75
N ALA A 277 -30.72 -19.96 -35.51
CA ALA A 277 -31.39 -19.30 -36.61
C ALA A 277 -31.83 -20.40 -37.59
N PRO A 278 -33.15 -20.54 -37.91
CA PRO A 278 -33.59 -21.55 -38.84
C PRO A 278 -32.88 -21.30 -40.16
N LEU A 279 -32.20 -22.33 -40.65
CA LEU A 279 -31.55 -22.30 -41.98
C LEU A 279 -32.61 -21.86 -43.01
N PRO A 280 -32.29 -20.92 -43.92
CA PRO A 280 -33.21 -20.52 -44.98
C PRO A 280 -33.56 -21.74 -45.79
N PRO A 281 -34.86 -21.90 -46.19
CA PRO A 281 -35.29 -23.05 -46.95
C PRO A 281 -34.46 -23.17 -48.25
N ARG A 282 -33.94 -24.36 -48.48
CA ARG A 282 -33.23 -24.68 -49.74
C ARG A 282 -34.16 -24.31 -50.88
N GLN A 283 -33.76 -23.37 -51.70
CA GLN A 283 -34.40 -23.16 -52.99
C GLN A 283 -34.18 -24.44 -53.86
N GLU A 284 -35.20 -25.27 -53.97
CA GLU A 284 -35.19 -26.33 -54.92
C GLU A 284 -35.26 -25.69 -56.33
N THR A 285 -34.15 -25.71 -57.01
CA THR A 285 -34.11 -25.38 -58.42
C THR A 285 -34.74 -26.56 -59.17
N HIS A 286 -35.98 -26.43 -59.57
CA HIS A 286 -36.59 -27.31 -60.51
C HIS A 286 -35.98 -27.12 -61.93
N PRO A 287 -35.76 -28.22 -62.69
CA PRO A 287 -35.11 -28.20 -64.01
C PRO A 287 -35.99 -27.56 -65.11
#